data_1c8fdcc513cc8d6d6e934ab4d83a1e57
#
_entry.id   1c8fdcc513cc8d6d6e934ab4d83a1e57
#
_cell.length_a   1.000
_cell.length_b   1.000
_cell.length_c   1.000
_cell.angle_alpha   90.00
_cell.angle_beta   90.00
_cell.angle_gamma   90.00
#
_symmetry.space_group_name_H-M   'P 1'
#
loop_
_entity.id
_entity.type
_entity.pdbx_description
1 polymer ?
#
loop_
_entity_poly.entity_id
_entity_poly.type
_entity_poly.pdbx_seq_one_letter_code
_entity_poly.pdbx_strand_id
1 'polypeptide(L)'
;MLNEMTPKIEAVQKMQDYIAEHQTEEINLSDLANTACYSPWYCYRIFKELTGMSVSDYVRRLKLTGAARRLKESDAKVIEVALDSGFESVDGFQRAFYREFGCNPGTYSTHPI
;
A
#
# COMPACT_ATOMS: atom_id res chain seq x y z
N MET A 1 30.95 6.08 -8.05
CA MET A 1 31.28 6.11 -6.61
C MET A 1 30.00 6.03 -5.77
N LEU A 2 29.99 5.17 -4.79
CA LEU A 2 28.85 5.07 -3.88
C LEU A 2 28.91 6.24 -2.89
N ASN A 3 27.73 6.82 -2.59
CA ASN A 3 27.59 7.86 -1.56
C ASN A 3 26.59 7.39 -0.52
N GLU A 4 26.31 8.23 0.46
CA GLU A 4 25.42 7.88 1.56
C GLU A 4 23.99 7.59 1.10
N MET A 5 23.59 8.17 -0.02
CA MET A 5 22.23 7.99 -0.54
C MET A 5 22.02 6.62 -1.16
N THR A 6 23.06 6.00 -1.73
CA THR A 6 22.93 4.70 -2.38
C THR A 6 22.44 3.60 -1.44
N PRO A 7 23.00 3.43 -0.22
CA PRO A 7 22.47 2.44 0.72
C PRO A 7 21.04 2.70 1.15
N LYS A 8 20.66 3.97 1.30
CA LYS A 8 19.27 4.34 1.63
C LYS A 8 18.31 3.96 0.52
N ILE A 9 18.70 4.25 -0.72
CA ILE A 9 17.88 3.91 -1.89
C ILE A 9 17.67 2.40 -1.96
N GLU A 10 18.73 1.64 -1.78
CA GLU A 10 18.65 0.17 -1.79
C GLU A 10 17.74 -0.35 -0.69
N ALA A 11 17.85 0.22 0.52
CA ALA A 11 17.02 -0.20 1.64
C ALA A 11 15.54 0.10 1.37
N VAL A 12 15.23 1.30 0.87
CA VAL A 12 13.86 1.67 0.56
C VAL A 12 13.32 0.81 -0.57
N GLN A 13 14.13 0.49 -1.57
CA GLN A 13 13.71 -0.39 -2.66
C GLN A 13 13.35 -1.78 -2.13
N LYS A 14 14.13 -2.33 -1.21
CA LYS A 14 13.81 -3.62 -0.59
C LYS A 14 12.48 -3.56 0.17
N MET A 15 12.23 -2.46 0.87
CA MET A 15 10.96 -2.27 1.57
C MET A 15 9.79 -2.21 0.58
N GLN A 16 9.95 -1.48 -0.51
CA GLN A 16 8.91 -1.38 -1.53
C GLN A 16 8.65 -2.71 -2.21
N ASP A 17 9.69 -3.50 -2.49
CA ASP A 17 9.54 -4.82 -3.07
C ASP A 17 8.77 -5.76 -2.12
N TYR A 18 9.09 -5.71 -0.83
CA TYR A 18 8.38 -6.49 0.16
C TYR A 18 6.90 -6.12 0.20
N ILE A 19 6.61 -4.82 0.22
CA ILE A 19 5.22 -4.34 0.23
C ILE A 19 4.46 -4.84 -1.01
N ALA A 20 5.09 -4.77 -2.17
CA ALA A 20 4.46 -5.21 -3.42
C ALA A 20 4.14 -6.72 -3.40
N GLU A 21 5.01 -7.51 -2.79
CA GLU A 21 4.82 -8.96 -2.70
C GLU A 21 3.79 -9.38 -1.65
N HIS A 22 3.50 -8.52 -0.67
CA HIS A 22 2.64 -8.85 0.46
C HIS A 22 1.43 -7.92 0.58
N GLN A 23 0.90 -7.45 -0.54
CA GLN A 23 -0.17 -6.45 -0.56
C GLN A 23 -1.46 -6.87 0.14
N THR A 24 -1.77 -8.17 0.13
CA THR A 24 -3.00 -8.68 0.73
C THR A 24 -2.83 -9.03 2.20
N GLU A 25 -1.63 -8.90 2.73
CA GLU A 25 -1.31 -9.24 4.11
C GLU A 25 -1.18 -7.99 4.95
N GLU A 26 -1.22 -8.16 6.26
CA GLU A 26 -0.90 -7.06 7.16
C GLU A 26 0.62 -6.84 7.14
N ILE A 27 1.02 -5.61 6.86
CA ILE A 27 2.44 -5.26 6.78
C ILE A 27 2.75 -4.27 7.91
N ASN A 28 3.72 -4.60 8.73
CA ASN A 28 4.15 -3.70 9.79
C ASN A 28 5.60 -3.27 9.58
N LEU A 29 6.01 -2.26 10.33
CA LEU A 29 7.35 -1.68 10.18
C LEU A 29 8.44 -2.67 10.55
N SER A 30 8.18 -3.58 11.49
CA SER A 30 9.16 -4.60 11.88
C SER A 30 9.50 -5.53 10.73
N ASP A 31 8.49 -5.90 9.93
CA ASP A 31 8.72 -6.75 8.76
C ASP A 31 9.64 -6.07 7.77
N LEU A 32 9.42 -4.78 7.54
CA LEU A 32 10.24 -4.01 6.60
C LEU A 32 11.65 -3.82 7.13
N ALA A 33 11.79 -3.58 8.43
CA ALA A 33 13.10 -3.44 9.06
C ALA A 33 13.92 -4.71 8.93
N ASN A 34 13.29 -5.85 9.14
CA ASN A 34 13.97 -7.14 8.97
C ASN A 34 14.45 -7.34 7.54
N THR A 35 13.63 -6.97 6.58
CA THR A 35 13.96 -7.08 5.16
C THR A 35 15.11 -6.16 4.77
N ALA A 36 15.10 -4.94 5.26
CA ALA A 36 16.10 -3.93 4.94
C ALA A 36 17.38 -4.04 5.77
N CYS A 37 17.35 -4.82 6.87
CA CYS A 37 18.46 -5.02 7.79
C CYS A 37 18.86 -3.74 8.53
N TYR A 38 17.88 -2.92 8.88
CA TYR A 38 18.06 -1.70 9.68
C TYR A 38 17.03 -1.67 10.80
N SER A 39 17.18 -0.74 11.75
CA SER A 39 16.20 -0.60 12.81
C SER A 39 14.86 -0.09 12.26
N PRO A 40 13.74 -0.39 12.94
CA PRO A 40 12.44 0.13 12.51
C PRO A 40 12.42 1.66 12.45
N TRP A 41 13.02 2.33 13.42
CA TRP A 41 13.07 3.79 13.44
C TRP A 41 13.81 4.36 12.23
N TYR A 42 14.96 3.77 11.90
CA TYR A 42 15.74 4.22 10.75
C TYR A 42 14.99 3.99 9.45
N CYS A 43 14.34 2.82 9.33
CA CYS A 43 13.54 2.51 8.15
C CYS A 43 12.38 3.49 7.98
N TYR A 44 11.71 3.84 9.07
CA TYR A 44 10.65 4.86 9.05
C TYR A 44 11.16 6.18 8.48
N ARG A 45 12.32 6.61 8.97
CA ARG A 45 12.90 7.89 8.57
C ARG A 45 13.29 7.93 7.10
N ILE A 46 14.05 6.93 6.65
CA ILE A 46 14.56 6.94 5.27
C ILE A 46 13.44 6.70 4.26
N PHE A 47 12.44 5.92 4.63
CA PHE A 47 11.30 5.70 3.74
C PHE A 47 10.57 7.02 3.48
N LYS A 48 10.27 7.75 4.54
CA LYS A 48 9.61 9.06 4.42
C LYS A 48 10.49 10.08 3.69
N GLU A 49 11.78 10.07 3.99
CA GLU A 49 12.74 10.97 3.34
C GLU A 49 12.77 10.78 1.82
N LEU A 50 12.81 9.52 1.38
CA LEU A 50 12.99 9.22 -0.05
C LEU A 50 11.69 9.14 -0.83
N THR A 51 10.59 8.74 -0.20
CA THR A 51 9.30 8.61 -0.90
C THR A 51 8.37 9.80 -0.67
N GLY A 52 8.63 10.59 0.36
CA GLY A 52 7.74 11.68 0.76
C GLY A 52 6.50 11.21 1.50
N MET A 53 6.38 9.92 1.78
CA MET A 53 5.19 9.33 2.40
C MET A 53 5.60 8.44 3.57
N SER A 54 4.73 8.36 4.58
CA SER A 54 4.91 7.35 5.61
C SER A 54 4.67 5.96 4.99
N VAL A 55 5.24 4.92 5.64
CA VAL A 55 4.99 3.54 5.21
C VAL A 55 3.50 3.23 5.21
N SER A 56 2.78 3.65 6.25
CA SER A 56 1.33 3.40 6.35
C SER A 56 0.56 3.99 5.19
N ASP A 57 0.85 5.23 4.82
CA ASP A 57 0.19 5.89 3.70
C ASP A 57 0.53 5.22 2.38
N TYR A 58 1.79 4.85 2.21
CA TYR A 58 2.25 4.17 1.01
C TYR A 58 1.54 2.83 0.83
N VAL A 59 1.48 2.03 1.89
CA VAL A 59 0.81 0.72 1.85
C VAL A 59 -0.68 0.88 1.53
N ARG A 60 -1.34 1.85 2.19
CA ARG A 60 -2.76 2.11 1.94
C ARG A 60 -3.01 2.49 0.48
N ARG A 61 -2.22 3.39 -0.06
CA ARG A 61 -2.37 3.82 -1.45
C ARG A 61 -2.17 2.68 -2.43
N LEU A 62 -1.19 1.83 -2.17
CA LEU A 62 -0.92 0.69 -3.02
C LEU A 62 -2.08 -0.29 -3.02
N LYS A 63 -2.66 -0.57 -1.84
CA LYS A 63 -3.83 -1.42 -1.71
C LYS A 63 -5.03 -0.83 -2.44
N LEU A 64 -5.26 0.46 -2.32
CA LEU A 64 -6.36 1.14 -2.99
C LEU A 64 -6.17 1.15 -4.51
N THR A 65 -4.95 1.33 -4.99
CA THR A 65 -4.66 1.28 -6.42
C THR A 65 -4.95 -0.11 -6.98
N GLY A 66 -4.53 -1.15 -6.28
CA GLY A 66 -4.82 -2.53 -6.68
C GLY A 66 -6.32 -2.83 -6.67
N ALA A 67 -7.02 -2.33 -5.66
CA ALA A 67 -8.48 -2.47 -5.57
C ALA A 67 -9.17 -1.76 -6.73
N ALA A 68 -8.75 -0.54 -7.05
CA ALA A 68 -9.31 0.21 -8.16
C ALA A 68 -9.14 -0.54 -9.49
N ARG A 69 -7.96 -1.13 -9.68
CA ARG A 69 -7.70 -1.92 -10.88
C ARG A 69 -8.64 -3.11 -10.97
N ARG A 70 -8.83 -3.84 -9.88
CA ARG A 70 -9.77 -4.97 -9.87
C ARG A 70 -11.20 -4.54 -10.19
N LEU A 71 -11.63 -3.39 -9.64
CA LEU A 71 -12.98 -2.89 -9.90
C LEU A 71 -13.20 -2.52 -11.36
N LYS A 72 -12.16 -2.11 -12.06
CA LYS A 72 -12.25 -1.74 -13.49
C LYS A 72 -12.01 -2.91 -14.42
N GLU A 73 -11.08 -3.79 -14.08
CA GLU A 73 -10.58 -4.80 -15.02
C GLU A 73 -11.13 -6.21 -14.79
N SER A 74 -11.92 -6.42 -13.73
CA SER A 74 -12.47 -7.74 -13.44
C SER A 74 -13.95 -7.67 -13.13
N ASP A 75 -14.58 -8.83 -13.02
CA ASP A 75 -16.00 -8.97 -12.66
C ASP A 75 -16.22 -8.96 -11.15
N ALA A 76 -15.18 -8.74 -10.37
CA ALA A 76 -15.27 -8.77 -8.92
C ALA A 76 -16.23 -7.69 -8.41
N LYS A 77 -17.04 -8.08 -7.45
CA LYS A 77 -17.97 -7.15 -6.80
C LYS A 77 -17.24 -6.27 -5.79
N VAL A 78 -17.80 -5.10 -5.52
CA VAL A 78 -17.20 -4.16 -4.56
C VAL A 78 -16.92 -4.83 -3.22
N ILE A 79 -17.87 -5.61 -2.71
CA ILE A 79 -17.69 -6.26 -1.41
C ILE A 79 -16.54 -7.28 -1.43
N GLU A 80 -16.39 -8.00 -2.52
CA GLU A 80 -15.29 -8.96 -2.67
C GLU A 80 -13.95 -8.25 -2.67
N VAL A 81 -13.84 -7.17 -3.42
CA VAL A 81 -12.62 -6.38 -3.50
C VAL A 81 -12.28 -5.78 -2.13
N ALA A 82 -13.29 -5.26 -1.43
CA ALA A 82 -13.10 -4.68 -0.10
C ALA A 82 -12.55 -5.71 0.88
N LEU A 83 -13.12 -6.91 0.90
CA LEU A 83 -12.69 -7.96 1.81
C LEU A 83 -11.30 -8.48 1.49
N ASP A 84 -10.95 -8.53 0.21
CA ASP A 84 -9.65 -9.04 -0.24
C ASP A 84 -8.52 -8.00 -0.17
N SER A 85 -8.86 -6.73 0.01
CA SER A 85 -7.87 -5.65 -0.04
C SER A 85 -7.10 -5.44 1.26
N GLY A 86 -7.41 -6.20 2.30
CA GLY A 86 -6.70 -6.10 3.56
C GLY A 86 -7.19 -4.99 4.48
N PHE A 87 -8.36 -4.41 4.21
CA PHE A 87 -9.00 -3.46 5.13
C PHE A 87 -9.80 -4.23 6.17
N GLU A 88 -9.89 -3.67 7.36
CA GLU A 88 -10.59 -4.34 8.46
C GLU A 88 -12.10 -4.44 8.25
N SER A 89 -12.66 -3.53 7.46
CA SER A 89 -14.10 -3.52 7.20
C SER A 89 -14.39 -2.95 5.82
N VAL A 90 -15.56 -3.30 5.29
CA VAL A 90 -16.03 -2.73 4.02
C VAL A 90 -16.21 -1.22 4.14
N ASP A 91 -16.74 -0.77 5.28
CA ASP A 91 -16.95 0.66 5.53
C ASP A 91 -15.63 1.42 5.54
N GLY A 92 -14.62 0.88 6.20
CA GLY A 92 -13.27 1.47 6.20
C GLY A 92 -12.68 1.55 4.80
N PHE A 93 -12.86 0.51 4.00
CA PHE A 93 -12.43 0.48 2.62
C PHE A 93 -13.11 1.58 1.80
N GLN A 94 -14.43 1.71 1.93
CA GLN A 94 -15.20 2.69 1.18
C GLN A 94 -14.75 4.12 1.51
N ARG A 95 -14.53 4.41 2.78
CA ARG A 95 -14.07 5.73 3.20
C ARG A 95 -12.67 6.04 2.67
N ALA A 96 -11.77 5.07 2.74
CA ALA A 96 -10.41 5.24 2.25
C ALA A 96 -10.40 5.42 0.73
N PHE A 97 -11.21 4.64 0.02
CA PHE A 97 -11.32 4.74 -1.43
C PHE A 97 -11.83 6.12 -1.85
N TYR A 98 -12.89 6.60 -1.19
CA TYR A 98 -13.44 7.93 -1.48
C TYR A 98 -12.40 9.02 -1.24
N ARG A 99 -11.66 8.92 -0.13
CA ARG A 99 -10.63 9.90 0.20
C ARG A 99 -9.52 9.94 -0.85
N GLU A 100 -9.14 8.79 -1.37
CA GLU A 100 -8.06 8.69 -2.36
C GLU A 100 -8.50 9.11 -3.76
N PHE A 101 -9.69 8.69 -4.19
CA PHE A 101 -10.11 8.82 -5.58
C PHE A 101 -11.26 9.81 -5.81
N GLY A 102 -11.86 10.31 -4.76
CA GLY A 102 -12.96 11.30 -4.88
C GLY A 102 -14.29 10.72 -5.31
N CYS A 103 -14.42 9.39 -5.36
CA CYS A 103 -15.68 8.74 -5.68
C CYS A 103 -15.79 7.42 -4.92
N ASN A 104 -17.02 6.92 -4.81
CA ASN A 104 -17.26 5.63 -4.14
C ASN A 104 -16.84 4.47 -5.02
N PRO A 105 -16.40 3.34 -4.41
CA PRO A 105 -16.05 2.16 -5.20
C PRO A 105 -17.18 1.69 -6.11
N GLY A 106 -18.42 1.77 -5.65
CA GLY A 106 -19.58 1.39 -6.46
C GLY A 106 -19.74 2.23 -7.70
N THR A 107 -19.48 3.53 -7.60
CA THR A 107 -19.52 4.44 -8.74
C THR A 107 -18.39 4.16 -9.71
N TYR A 108 -17.24 3.81 -9.19
CA TYR A 108 -16.04 3.55 -9.98
C TYR A 108 -16.08 2.21 -10.71
N SER A 109 -16.71 1.22 -10.11
CA SER A 109 -16.73 -0.15 -10.62
C SER A 109 -17.53 -0.27 -11.92
N THR A 110 -17.09 -1.19 -12.79
CA THR A 110 -17.88 -1.61 -13.95
C THR A 110 -18.92 -2.68 -13.58
N HIS A 111 -18.78 -3.27 -12.40
CA HIS A 111 -19.70 -4.29 -11.86
C HIS A 111 -20.03 -3.93 -10.41
N PRO A 112 -20.83 -2.86 -10.18
CA PRO A 112 -21.01 -2.31 -8.84
C PRO A 112 -21.79 -3.22 -7.87
N ILE A 113 -22.52 -4.19 -8.37
CA ILE A 113 -23.32 -5.09 -7.52
C ILE A 113 -22.77 -6.50 -7.56
#